data_8488a5cfc2cf84563da51e80639a18bc
#
_entry.id   8488a5cfc2cf84563da51e80639a18bc
#
_cell.length_a   1.000
_cell.length_b   1.000
_cell.length_c   1.000
_cell.angle_alpha   90.00
_cell.angle_beta   90.00
_cell.angle_gamma   90.00
#
_symmetry.space_group_name_H-M   'P 1'
#
loop_
_entity.id
_entity.type
_entity.pdbx_description
1 polymer ?
#
loop_
_entity_poly.entity_id
_entity_poly.type
_entity_poly.pdbx_seq_one_letter_code
_entity_poly.pdbx_strand_id
1 'polypeptide(L)'
;MKYIIFDFDGTIGDSQRLIVKTLHDTMRERGLEVKSDEACAKTIGLRLDEAFVALFDMSAEEGEACAATYREIFMKNKEIMIVEPFPHVIETLRKLHQRGFVLGVASSRSHCSLDGYVRQMALDNIFTSIVAGDDVEHVKPAPDMVWRALKEMNGEIEEALVVGDMTFDVDMAHNAGCKACAVTYGNGTREQLASADWIIDDFAELLQKLDFLRS
;
A
#
# COMPACT_ATOMS: atom_id res chain seq x y z
N MET A 1 17.81 -9.00 7.50
CA MET A 1 16.45 -8.41 7.56
C MET A 1 15.68 -9.03 8.70
N LYS A 2 15.06 -8.20 9.53
CA LYS A 2 14.25 -8.62 10.68
C LYS A 2 12.88 -7.96 10.68
N TYR A 3 12.80 -6.73 10.18
CA TYR A 3 11.60 -5.91 10.11
C TYR A 3 11.11 -5.83 8.67
N ILE A 4 9.84 -6.14 8.43
CA ILE A 4 9.26 -6.10 7.09
C ILE A 4 7.99 -5.25 7.12
N ILE A 5 7.96 -4.22 6.31
CA ILE A 5 6.86 -3.26 6.21
C ILE A 5 6.21 -3.46 4.84
N PHE A 6 4.94 -3.77 4.82
CA PHE A 6 4.18 -4.05 3.60
C PHE A 6 3.29 -2.87 3.23
N ASP A 7 3.18 -2.56 1.95
CA ASP A 7 2.04 -1.83 1.45
C ASP A 7 0.78 -2.71 1.50
N PHE A 8 -0.40 -2.09 1.38
CA PHE A 8 -1.68 -2.81 1.39
C PHE A 8 -2.30 -2.94 0.00
N ASP A 9 -2.53 -1.82 -0.71
CA ASP A 9 -3.28 -1.79 -1.97
C ASP A 9 -2.44 -2.22 -3.17
N GLY A 10 -2.72 -3.38 -3.76
CA GLY A 10 -1.88 -3.94 -4.83
C GLY A 10 -0.76 -4.85 -4.32
N THR A 11 -0.56 -4.92 -3.00
CA THR A 11 0.47 -5.75 -2.36
C THR A 11 -0.14 -6.86 -1.50
N ILE A 12 -0.93 -6.50 -0.49
CA ILE A 12 -1.66 -7.46 0.35
C ILE A 12 -3.06 -7.70 -0.22
N GLY A 13 -3.80 -6.62 -0.50
CA GLY A 13 -5.20 -6.65 -0.93
C GLY A 13 -5.37 -6.32 -2.40
N ASP A 14 -6.12 -7.16 -3.13
CA ASP A 14 -6.57 -6.89 -4.50
C ASP A 14 -7.73 -5.90 -4.48
N SER A 15 -7.39 -4.64 -4.34
CA SER A 15 -8.33 -3.53 -4.16
C SER A 15 -8.52 -2.67 -5.41
N GLN A 16 -7.74 -2.89 -6.48
CA GLN A 16 -7.71 -2.03 -7.67
C GLN A 16 -9.13 -1.80 -8.24
N ARG A 17 -9.90 -2.86 -8.42
CA ARG A 17 -11.26 -2.78 -9.00
C ARG A 17 -12.20 -1.91 -8.15
N LEU A 18 -12.15 -2.04 -6.82
CA LEU A 18 -12.95 -1.23 -5.92
C LEU A 18 -12.52 0.24 -5.96
N ILE A 19 -11.22 0.51 -5.94
CA ILE A 19 -10.68 1.87 -5.98
C ILE A 19 -11.04 2.55 -7.30
N VAL A 20 -10.75 1.92 -8.44
CA VAL A 20 -11.05 2.47 -9.78
C VAL A 20 -12.53 2.73 -9.95
N LYS A 21 -13.39 1.77 -9.59
CA LYS A 21 -14.85 1.98 -9.62
C LYS A 21 -15.25 3.19 -8.78
N THR A 22 -14.70 3.33 -7.58
CA THR A 22 -15.05 4.43 -6.68
C THR A 22 -14.58 5.78 -7.22
N LEU A 23 -13.38 5.82 -7.83
CA LEU A 23 -12.89 7.01 -8.55
C LEU A 23 -13.85 7.41 -9.67
N HIS A 24 -14.28 6.46 -10.52
CA HIS A 24 -15.23 6.72 -11.60
C HIS A 24 -16.58 7.21 -11.09
N ASP A 25 -17.12 6.60 -10.03
CA ASP A 25 -18.38 7.02 -9.44
C ASP A 25 -18.27 8.44 -8.86
N THR A 26 -17.12 8.75 -8.23
CA THR A 26 -16.82 10.10 -7.72
C THR A 26 -16.74 11.12 -8.86
N MET A 27 -16.05 10.79 -9.95
CA MET A 27 -15.96 11.65 -11.13
C MET A 27 -17.35 11.98 -11.69
N ARG A 28 -18.22 10.97 -11.82
CA ARG A 28 -19.62 11.16 -12.28
C ARG A 28 -20.40 12.05 -11.32
N GLU A 29 -20.33 11.80 -10.02
CA GLU A 29 -21.04 12.57 -8.99
C GLU A 29 -20.59 14.03 -8.98
N ARG A 30 -19.30 14.29 -9.23
CA ARG A 30 -18.71 15.64 -9.28
C ARG A 30 -18.83 16.30 -10.65
N GLY A 31 -19.41 15.62 -11.65
CA GLY A 31 -19.50 16.15 -13.02
C GLY A 31 -18.14 16.27 -13.73
N LEU A 32 -17.15 15.50 -13.32
CA LEU A 32 -15.82 15.46 -13.92
C LEU A 32 -15.78 14.46 -15.09
N GLU A 33 -14.84 14.64 -16.01
CA GLU A 33 -14.56 13.67 -17.06
C GLU A 33 -14.09 12.34 -16.45
N VAL A 34 -14.71 11.23 -16.84
CA VAL A 34 -14.29 9.91 -16.35
C VAL A 34 -12.98 9.51 -17.04
N LYS A 35 -11.93 9.38 -16.27
CA LYS A 35 -10.61 8.95 -16.74
C LYS A 35 -10.58 7.42 -16.97
N SER A 36 -9.59 6.95 -17.75
CA SER A 36 -9.42 5.51 -18.00
C SER A 36 -9.04 4.74 -16.73
N ASP A 37 -9.33 3.44 -16.71
CA ASP A 37 -8.92 2.55 -15.62
C ASP A 37 -7.42 2.60 -15.38
N GLU A 38 -6.62 2.65 -16.45
CA GLU A 38 -5.16 2.75 -16.37
C GLU A 38 -4.70 4.06 -15.72
N ALA A 39 -5.33 5.19 -16.07
CA ALA A 39 -5.00 6.47 -15.45
C ALA A 39 -5.33 6.47 -13.95
N CYS A 40 -6.48 5.92 -13.58
CA CYS A 40 -6.88 5.76 -12.18
C CYS A 40 -5.93 4.82 -11.42
N ALA A 41 -5.58 3.67 -12.00
CA ALA A 41 -4.68 2.70 -11.36
C ALA A 41 -3.30 3.30 -11.03
N LYS A 42 -2.76 4.18 -11.89
CA LYS A 42 -1.49 4.88 -11.65
C LYS A 42 -1.49 5.81 -10.44
N THR A 43 -2.64 6.17 -9.91
CA THR A 43 -2.76 7.02 -8.71
C THR A 43 -2.94 6.21 -7.43
N ILE A 44 -3.08 4.88 -7.52
CA ILE A 44 -3.18 4.01 -6.34
C ILE A 44 -1.85 4.08 -5.58
N GLY A 45 -1.92 4.32 -4.27
CA GLY A 45 -0.74 4.53 -3.42
C GLY A 45 -0.48 5.99 -3.06
N LEU A 46 -1.02 6.95 -3.82
CA LEU A 46 -1.03 8.37 -3.41
C LEU A 46 -2.07 8.64 -2.31
N ARG A 47 -1.94 9.77 -1.64
CA ARG A 47 -3.06 10.31 -0.85
C ARG A 47 -4.25 10.57 -1.79
N LEU A 48 -5.44 10.41 -1.25
CA LEU A 48 -6.65 10.48 -2.07
C LEU A 48 -6.89 11.87 -2.70
N ASP A 49 -6.61 12.94 -1.97
CA ASP A 49 -6.64 14.30 -2.48
C ASP A 49 -5.60 14.53 -3.58
N GLU A 50 -4.37 14.06 -3.37
CA GLU A 50 -3.28 14.12 -4.36
C GLU A 50 -3.59 13.29 -5.63
N ALA A 51 -4.28 12.16 -5.48
CA ALA A 51 -4.72 11.34 -6.61
C ALA A 51 -5.67 12.14 -7.54
N PHE A 52 -6.62 12.90 -6.98
CA PHE A 52 -7.49 13.76 -7.78
C PHE A 52 -6.75 14.94 -8.40
N VAL A 53 -5.83 15.57 -7.65
CA VAL A 53 -4.96 16.63 -8.22
C VAL A 53 -4.16 16.10 -9.40
N ALA A 54 -3.57 14.91 -9.29
CA ALA A 54 -2.79 14.29 -10.36
C ALA A 54 -3.64 13.91 -11.59
N LEU A 55 -4.91 13.52 -11.39
CA LEU A 55 -5.81 13.14 -12.49
C LEU A 55 -6.36 14.34 -13.27
N PHE A 56 -6.50 15.52 -12.64
CA PHE A 56 -7.27 16.62 -13.20
C PHE A 56 -6.52 17.96 -13.21
N ASP A 57 -5.29 18.04 -12.73
CA ASP A 57 -4.53 19.32 -12.58
C ASP A 57 -5.35 20.39 -11.86
N MET A 58 -6.04 19.99 -10.79
CA MET A 58 -6.89 20.85 -9.97
C MET A 58 -6.16 21.36 -8.72
N SER A 59 -6.75 22.31 -8.02
CA SER A 59 -6.20 22.80 -6.74
C SER A 59 -6.30 21.73 -5.63
N ALA A 60 -5.48 21.86 -4.59
CA ALA A 60 -5.52 20.98 -3.43
C ALA A 60 -6.88 21.01 -2.72
N GLU A 61 -7.56 22.18 -2.69
CA GLU A 61 -8.90 22.33 -2.11
C GLU A 61 -9.96 21.54 -2.91
N GLU A 62 -9.88 21.58 -4.24
CA GLU A 62 -10.76 20.79 -5.12
C GLU A 62 -10.49 19.29 -4.98
N GLY A 63 -9.20 18.90 -4.88
CA GLY A 63 -8.79 17.51 -4.61
C GLY A 63 -9.38 17.00 -3.31
N GLU A 64 -9.31 17.75 -2.22
CA GLU A 64 -9.91 17.35 -0.93
C GLU A 64 -11.44 17.28 -1.01
N ALA A 65 -12.10 18.17 -1.75
CA ALA A 65 -13.54 18.10 -1.97
C ALA A 65 -13.94 16.82 -2.75
N CYS A 66 -13.13 16.40 -3.72
CA CYS A 66 -13.30 15.12 -4.42
C CYS A 66 -13.04 13.93 -3.49
N ALA A 67 -12.00 14.01 -2.66
CA ALA A 67 -11.66 12.99 -1.68
C ALA A 67 -12.78 12.79 -0.65
N ALA A 68 -13.44 13.85 -0.20
CA ALA A 68 -14.61 13.76 0.69
C ALA A 68 -15.76 12.98 0.02
N THR A 69 -16.10 13.33 -1.22
CA THR A 69 -17.11 12.61 -2.02
C THR A 69 -16.75 11.14 -2.23
N TYR A 70 -15.46 10.87 -2.54
CA TYR A 70 -14.96 9.50 -2.68
C TYR A 70 -15.17 8.67 -1.43
N ARG A 71 -14.85 9.22 -0.24
CA ARG A 71 -15.00 8.49 1.03
C ARG A 71 -16.45 8.04 1.25
N GLU A 72 -17.44 8.88 0.94
CA GLU A 72 -18.86 8.54 1.05
C GLU A 72 -19.25 7.42 0.07
N ILE A 73 -18.82 7.50 -1.19
CA ILE A 73 -19.11 6.51 -2.23
C ILE A 73 -18.38 5.20 -1.91
N PHE A 74 -17.13 5.27 -1.42
CA PHE A 74 -16.35 4.11 -1.05
C PHE A 74 -17.06 3.25 0.02
N MET A 75 -17.68 3.90 1.01
CA MET A 75 -18.43 3.19 2.06
C MET A 75 -19.57 2.36 1.49
N LYS A 76 -20.23 2.82 0.41
CA LYS A 76 -21.28 2.09 -0.30
C LYS A 76 -20.71 0.97 -1.18
N ASN A 77 -19.66 1.28 -1.93
CA ASN A 77 -19.07 0.32 -2.87
C ASN A 77 -18.42 -0.87 -2.14
N LYS A 78 -17.76 -0.66 -0.99
CA LYS A 78 -17.12 -1.73 -0.22
C LYS A 78 -18.11 -2.76 0.37
N GLU A 79 -19.40 -2.42 0.49
CA GLU A 79 -20.43 -3.37 0.93
C GLU A 79 -20.76 -4.43 -0.13
N ILE A 80 -20.48 -4.11 -1.40
CA ILE A 80 -20.81 -4.96 -2.54
C ILE A 80 -19.57 -5.49 -3.28
N MET A 81 -18.40 -4.94 -2.99
CA MET A 81 -17.13 -5.34 -3.60
C MET A 81 -16.13 -5.70 -2.50
N ILE A 82 -15.91 -7.00 -2.33
CA ILE A 82 -14.98 -7.50 -1.33
C ILE A 82 -13.54 -7.35 -1.85
N VAL A 83 -12.65 -6.85 -0.99
CA VAL A 83 -11.20 -6.87 -1.23
C VAL A 83 -10.66 -8.19 -0.69
N GLU A 84 -10.23 -9.06 -1.58
CA GLU A 84 -9.58 -10.32 -1.22
C GLU A 84 -8.06 -10.12 -1.12
N PRO A 85 -7.36 -10.91 -0.31
CA PRO A 85 -5.91 -10.93 -0.36
C PRO A 85 -5.42 -11.53 -1.67
N PHE A 86 -4.28 -11.08 -2.18
CA PHE A 86 -3.63 -11.74 -3.30
C PHE A 86 -3.23 -13.19 -2.96
N PRO A 87 -3.04 -14.05 -3.97
CA PRO A 87 -2.60 -15.44 -3.76
C PRO A 87 -1.34 -15.50 -2.89
N HIS A 88 -1.27 -16.51 -2.02
CA HIS A 88 -0.15 -16.82 -1.12
C HIS A 88 0.17 -15.75 -0.05
N VAL A 89 -0.49 -14.60 -0.02
CA VAL A 89 -0.19 -13.51 0.92
C VAL A 89 -0.43 -13.94 2.37
N ILE A 90 -1.63 -14.39 2.70
CA ILE A 90 -1.99 -14.72 4.10
C ILE A 90 -1.09 -15.81 4.68
N GLU A 91 -0.85 -16.87 3.92
CA GLU A 91 -0.01 -17.96 4.38
C GLU A 91 1.46 -17.55 4.53
N THR A 92 1.96 -16.68 3.64
CA THR A 92 3.33 -16.18 3.70
C THR A 92 3.53 -15.25 4.87
N LEU A 93 2.61 -14.32 5.12
CA LEU A 93 2.65 -13.43 6.30
C LEU A 93 2.67 -14.24 7.60
N ARG A 94 1.81 -15.27 7.71
CA ARG A 94 1.81 -16.17 8.88
C ARG A 94 3.13 -16.93 9.04
N LYS A 95 3.72 -17.44 7.96
CA LYS A 95 5.03 -18.11 7.98
C LYS A 95 6.15 -17.15 8.40
N LEU A 96 6.15 -15.91 7.89
CA LEU A 96 7.12 -14.89 8.29
C LEU A 96 7.01 -14.59 9.78
N HIS A 97 5.81 -14.35 10.28
CA HIS A 97 5.56 -14.11 11.69
C HIS A 97 6.03 -15.31 12.57
N GLN A 98 5.70 -16.56 12.19
CA GLN A 98 6.15 -17.77 12.86
C GLN A 98 7.68 -17.94 12.87
N ARG A 99 8.37 -17.43 11.85
CA ARG A 99 9.84 -17.42 11.76
C ARG A 99 10.50 -16.29 12.57
N GLY A 100 9.71 -15.49 13.27
CA GLY A 100 10.18 -14.41 14.15
C GLY A 100 10.52 -13.12 13.45
N PHE A 101 10.04 -12.89 12.20
CA PHE A 101 10.07 -11.56 11.62
C PHE A 101 9.05 -10.65 12.30
N VAL A 102 9.41 -9.39 12.48
CA VAL A 102 8.51 -8.35 12.98
C VAL A 102 7.87 -7.67 11.78
N LEU A 103 6.55 -7.73 11.69
CA LEU A 103 5.82 -7.29 10.52
C LEU A 103 5.04 -6.02 10.81
N GLY A 104 5.03 -5.10 9.86
CA GLY A 104 4.23 -3.88 9.86
C GLY A 104 3.54 -3.69 8.52
N VAL A 105 2.53 -2.82 8.49
CA VAL A 105 1.88 -2.36 7.28
C VAL A 105 1.91 -0.83 7.22
N ALA A 106 2.18 -0.29 6.03
CA ALA A 106 2.19 1.15 5.74
C ALA A 106 1.40 1.43 4.47
N SER A 107 0.31 2.18 4.58
CA SER A 107 -0.61 2.44 3.47
C SER A 107 -1.10 3.89 3.47
N SER A 108 -1.29 4.47 2.27
CA SER A 108 -1.88 5.82 2.13
C SER A 108 -3.38 5.88 2.47
N ARG A 109 -4.01 4.76 2.82
CA ARG A 109 -5.38 4.71 3.35
C ARG A 109 -5.49 5.46 4.67
N SER A 110 -6.73 5.83 5.04
CA SER A 110 -7.00 6.26 6.41
C SER A 110 -6.87 5.08 7.40
N HIS A 111 -6.48 5.36 8.62
CA HIS A 111 -6.26 4.35 9.67
C HIS A 111 -7.50 3.46 9.87
N CYS A 112 -8.68 4.08 9.96
CA CYS A 112 -9.95 3.34 10.12
C CYS A 112 -10.20 2.36 8.96
N SER A 113 -9.87 2.73 7.73
CA SER A 113 -10.03 1.87 6.56
C SER A 113 -9.03 0.71 6.59
N LEU A 114 -7.75 1.00 6.85
CA LEU A 114 -6.68 0.01 6.89
C LEU A 114 -6.91 -1.03 7.99
N ASP A 115 -7.18 -0.59 9.21
CA ASP A 115 -7.47 -1.44 10.36
C ASP A 115 -8.69 -2.36 10.09
N GLY A 116 -9.72 -1.82 9.42
CA GLY A 116 -10.87 -2.62 8.99
C GLY A 116 -10.50 -3.80 8.08
N TYR A 117 -9.61 -3.61 7.11
CA TYR A 117 -9.14 -4.69 6.24
C TYR A 117 -8.19 -5.67 6.94
N VAL A 118 -7.30 -5.18 7.79
CA VAL A 118 -6.42 -6.03 8.60
C VAL A 118 -7.24 -7.01 9.45
N ARG A 119 -8.32 -6.52 10.08
CA ARG A 119 -9.25 -7.37 10.85
C ARG A 119 -10.06 -8.30 9.97
N GLN A 120 -10.59 -7.81 8.85
CA GLN A 120 -11.35 -8.65 7.90
C GLN A 120 -10.53 -9.84 7.41
N MET A 121 -9.22 -9.66 7.20
CA MET A 121 -8.28 -10.70 6.76
C MET A 121 -7.70 -11.54 7.92
N ALA A 122 -8.12 -11.28 9.17
CA ALA A 122 -7.60 -11.93 10.39
C ALA A 122 -6.05 -11.82 10.50
N LEU A 123 -5.55 -10.59 10.31
CA LEU A 123 -4.14 -10.23 10.38
C LEU A 123 -3.79 -9.37 11.60
N ASP A 124 -4.76 -9.10 12.50
CA ASP A 124 -4.56 -8.22 13.67
C ASP A 124 -3.43 -8.69 14.60
N ASN A 125 -3.21 -10.01 14.69
CA ASN A 125 -2.14 -10.58 15.51
C ASN A 125 -0.84 -10.82 14.73
N ILE A 126 -0.78 -10.40 13.48
CA ILE A 126 0.37 -10.58 12.58
C ILE A 126 1.21 -9.31 12.53
N PHE A 127 0.55 -8.14 12.47
CA PHE A 127 1.23 -6.86 12.38
C PHE A 127 1.49 -6.26 13.77
N THR A 128 2.76 -5.91 14.02
CA THR A 128 3.18 -5.18 15.21
C THR A 128 2.94 -3.68 15.06
N SER A 129 2.95 -3.18 13.82
CA SER A 129 2.71 -1.77 13.49
C SER A 129 1.75 -1.65 12.33
N ILE A 130 0.81 -0.72 12.43
CA ILE A 130 -0.14 -0.34 11.37
C ILE A 130 -0.03 1.18 11.20
N VAL A 131 0.58 1.62 10.10
CA VAL A 131 0.77 3.04 9.78
C VAL A 131 -0.07 3.41 8.57
N ALA A 132 -0.95 4.36 8.76
CA ALA A 132 -1.88 4.86 7.75
C ALA A 132 -1.50 6.28 7.27
N GLY A 133 -2.12 6.74 6.18
CA GLY A 133 -1.85 8.04 5.61
C GLY A 133 -2.17 9.22 6.53
N ASP A 134 -3.13 9.06 7.43
CA ASP A 134 -3.52 10.05 8.45
C ASP A 134 -2.70 9.96 9.75
N ASP A 135 -1.77 9.04 9.84
CA ASP A 135 -0.86 8.89 10.97
C ASP A 135 0.45 9.69 10.84
N VAL A 136 0.76 10.20 9.65
CA VAL A 136 2.01 10.89 9.33
C VAL A 136 1.76 12.23 8.64
N GLU A 137 2.76 13.10 8.68
CA GLU A 137 2.67 14.39 7.98
C GLU A 137 2.87 14.23 6.48
N HIS A 138 3.87 13.43 6.08
CA HIS A 138 4.18 13.17 4.68
C HIS A 138 4.00 11.68 4.37
N VAL A 139 3.18 11.39 3.37
CA VAL A 139 2.95 10.03 2.87
C VAL A 139 3.98 9.64 1.81
N LYS A 140 3.91 8.43 1.29
CA LYS A 140 4.71 7.92 0.17
C LYS A 140 4.81 8.99 -0.96
N PRO A 141 5.99 9.26 -1.49
CA PRO A 141 7.27 8.56 -1.31
C PRO A 141 8.13 9.06 -0.13
N ALA A 142 7.61 9.91 0.78
CA ALA A 142 8.34 10.33 1.96
C ALA A 142 8.57 9.15 2.92
N PRO A 143 9.68 9.18 3.70
CA PRO A 143 10.09 8.05 4.54
C PRO A 143 9.32 7.94 5.86
N ASP A 144 8.45 8.88 6.17
CA ASP A 144 7.81 9.08 7.48
C ASP A 144 7.11 7.82 7.97
N MET A 145 6.41 7.10 7.07
CA MET A 145 5.69 5.88 7.42
C MET A 145 6.65 4.75 7.82
N VAL A 146 7.80 4.63 7.15
CA VAL A 146 8.82 3.62 7.47
C VAL A 146 9.43 3.92 8.83
N TRP A 147 9.83 5.16 9.07
CA TRP A 147 10.41 5.56 10.35
C TRP A 147 9.43 5.38 11.51
N ARG A 148 8.15 5.72 11.30
CA ARG A 148 7.11 5.50 12.30
C ARG A 148 6.90 4.01 12.57
N ALA A 149 6.77 3.19 11.54
CA ALA A 149 6.61 1.74 11.70
C ALA A 149 7.79 1.13 12.45
N LEU A 150 9.03 1.49 12.10
CA LEU A 150 10.23 1.01 12.79
C LEU A 150 10.27 1.45 14.25
N LYS A 151 9.89 2.69 14.55
CA LYS A 151 9.79 3.17 15.94
C LYS A 151 8.81 2.34 16.76
N GLU A 152 7.65 2.01 16.20
CA GLU A 152 6.63 1.18 16.87
C GLU A 152 7.08 -0.29 17.03
N MET A 153 7.87 -0.80 16.07
CA MET A 153 8.45 -2.14 16.09
C MET A 153 9.74 -2.25 16.90
N ASN A 154 10.28 -1.13 17.46
CA ASN A 154 11.61 -1.04 18.04
C ASN A 154 12.69 -1.58 17.09
N GLY A 155 12.63 -1.16 15.83
CA GLY A 155 13.42 -1.68 14.72
C GLY A 155 14.53 -0.75 14.27
N GLU A 156 15.56 -1.35 13.64
CA GLU A 156 16.69 -0.65 13.04
C GLU A 156 16.53 -0.63 11.52
N ILE A 157 16.87 0.51 10.90
CA ILE A 157 16.64 0.76 9.46
C ILE A 157 17.46 -0.19 8.57
N GLU A 158 18.67 -0.57 8.99
CA GLU A 158 19.57 -1.47 8.25
C GLU A 158 19.02 -2.90 8.19
N GLU A 159 18.10 -3.26 9.09
CA GLU A 159 17.44 -4.56 9.12
C GLU A 159 16.03 -4.52 8.54
N ALA A 160 15.62 -3.38 7.96
CA ALA A 160 14.30 -3.17 7.41
C ALA A 160 14.20 -3.51 5.92
N LEU A 161 13.02 -3.97 5.51
CA LEU A 161 12.61 -4.19 4.13
C LEU A 161 11.20 -3.63 3.94
N VAL A 162 11.00 -2.84 2.91
CA VAL A 162 9.66 -2.45 2.45
C VAL A 162 9.26 -3.36 1.28
N VAL A 163 8.02 -3.82 1.28
CA VAL A 163 7.43 -4.62 0.19
C VAL A 163 6.23 -3.87 -0.36
N GLY A 164 6.23 -3.57 -1.66
CA GLY A 164 5.16 -2.82 -2.30
C GLY A 164 5.09 -3.07 -3.80
N ASP A 165 4.05 -2.53 -4.46
CA ASP A 165 3.78 -2.75 -5.89
C ASP A 165 3.93 -1.49 -6.74
N MET A 166 4.20 -0.34 -6.12
CA MET A 166 4.34 0.94 -6.83
C MET A 166 5.72 1.57 -6.62
N THR A 167 6.10 2.45 -7.54
CA THR A 167 7.34 3.24 -7.40
C THR A 167 7.37 4.04 -6.11
N PHE A 168 6.23 4.51 -5.62
CA PHE A 168 6.11 5.24 -4.35
C PHE A 168 6.57 4.41 -3.14
N ASP A 169 6.40 3.08 -3.17
CA ASP A 169 6.86 2.17 -2.11
C ASP A 169 8.38 2.01 -2.15
N VAL A 170 8.91 1.83 -3.36
CA VAL A 170 10.35 1.70 -3.60
C VAL A 170 11.07 2.98 -3.18
N ASP A 171 10.55 4.13 -3.62
CA ASP A 171 11.13 5.43 -3.29
C ASP A 171 11.02 5.71 -1.78
N MET A 172 9.90 5.38 -1.13
CA MET A 172 9.74 5.50 0.32
C MET A 172 10.78 4.67 1.08
N ALA A 173 11.05 3.45 0.64
CA ALA A 173 12.09 2.60 1.23
C ALA A 173 13.48 3.21 1.09
N HIS A 174 13.84 3.62 -0.12
CA HIS A 174 15.15 4.22 -0.40
C HIS A 174 15.33 5.57 0.30
N ASN A 175 14.30 6.40 0.34
CA ASN A 175 14.32 7.68 1.08
C ASN A 175 14.45 7.45 2.60
N ALA A 176 13.93 6.35 3.12
CA ALA A 176 14.10 5.97 4.52
C ALA A 176 15.50 5.40 4.81
N GLY A 177 16.22 4.93 3.81
CA GLY A 177 17.54 4.30 3.93
C GLY A 177 17.49 2.78 4.10
N CYS A 178 16.39 2.12 3.75
CA CYS A 178 16.25 0.66 3.79
C CYS A 178 16.06 0.04 2.40
N LYS A 179 15.98 -1.27 2.34
CA LYS A 179 15.79 -2.02 1.10
C LYS A 179 14.34 -2.07 0.66
N ALA A 180 14.13 -2.18 -0.66
CA ALA A 180 12.83 -2.35 -1.29
C ALA A 180 12.72 -3.71 -2.00
N CYS A 181 11.58 -4.37 -1.82
CA CYS A 181 11.16 -5.52 -2.62
C CYS A 181 9.87 -5.17 -3.36
N ALA A 182 9.92 -5.19 -4.67
CA ALA A 182 8.73 -4.91 -5.48
C ALA A 182 8.00 -6.19 -5.85
N VAL A 183 6.66 -6.15 -5.87
CA VAL A 183 5.79 -7.21 -6.37
C VAL A 183 5.20 -6.80 -7.71
N THR A 184 5.16 -7.70 -8.70
CA THR A 184 4.73 -7.38 -10.08
C THR A 184 3.27 -7.71 -10.38
N TYR A 185 2.56 -8.32 -9.46
CA TYR A 185 1.15 -8.69 -9.62
C TYR A 185 0.17 -7.54 -9.24
N GLY A 186 0.69 -6.43 -8.69
CA GLY A 186 -0.09 -5.24 -8.32
C GLY A 186 -0.28 -4.25 -9.48
N ASN A 187 -0.17 -2.96 -9.20
CA ASN A 187 -0.48 -1.88 -10.14
C ASN A 187 0.73 -1.42 -10.97
N GLY A 188 1.95 -1.55 -10.45
CA GLY A 188 3.18 -1.15 -11.13
C GLY A 188 3.68 -2.17 -12.13
N THR A 189 4.29 -1.72 -13.25
CA THR A 189 4.95 -2.63 -14.19
C THR A 189 6.37 -2.96 -13.74
N ARG A 190 6.88 -4.12 -14.16
CA ARG A 190 8.25 -4.55 -13.85
C ARG A 190 9.31 -3.49 -14.26
N GLU A 191 9.08 -2.79 -15.37
CA GLU A 191 9.97 -1.74 -15.86
C GLU A 191 9.98 -0.53 -14.93
N GLN A 192 8.82 -0.13 -14.42
CA GLN A 192 8.70 0.95 -13.44
C GLN A 192 9.37 0.59 -12.11
N LEU A 193 9.29 -0.67 -11.72
CA LEU A 193 9.81 -1.20 -10.45
C LEU A 193 11.30 -1.59 -10.50
N ALA A 194 12.00 -1.33 -11.62
CA ALA A 194 13.38 -1.77 -11.84
C ALA A 194 14.42 -1.20 -10.85
N SER A 195 14.07 -0.13 -10.11
CA SER A 195 14.93 0.45 -9.07
C SER A 195 14.89 -0.31 -7.73
N ALA A 196 13.93 -1.24 -7.54
CA ALA A 196 13.85 -2.03 -6.32
C ALA A 196 15.05 -2.98 -6.18
N ASP A 197 15.50 -3.22 -4.93
CA ASP A 197 16.60 -4.17 -4.64
C ASP A 197 16.23 -5.60 -5.03
N TRP A 198 14.95 -5.95 -4.87
CA TRP A 198 14.38 -7.24 -5.28
C TRP A 198 13.08 -7.04 -6.03
N ILE A 199 12.82 -7.93 -6.97
CA ILE A 199 11.52 -8.03 -7.65
C ILE A 199 11.08 -9.48 -7.58
N ILE A 200 9.81 -9.69 -7.18
CA ILE A 200 9.17 -10.99 -7.09
C ILE A 200 7.84 -10.97 -7.86
N ASP A 201 7.48 -12.11 -8.45
CA ASP A 201 6.24 -12.26 -9.21
C ASP A 201 5.14 -12.96 -8.40
N ASP A 202 5.53 -13.60 -7.31
CA ASP A 202 4.63 -14.27 -6.36
C ASP A 202 5.07 -13.92 -4.94
N PHE A 203 4.10 -13.60 -4.06
CA PHE A 203 4.42 -13.21 -2.68
C PHE A 203 5.15 -14.31 -1.89
N ALA A 204 4.93 -15.58 -2.23
CA ALA A 204 5.64 -16.70 -1.58
C ALA A 204 7.16 -16.71 -1.84
N GLU A 205 7.62 -16.09 -2.94
CA GLU A 205 9.06 -15.96 -3.24
C GLU A 205 9.81 -15.15 -2.19
N LEU A 206 9.12 -14.29 -1.44
CA LEU A 206 9.70 -13.51 -0.36
C LEU A 206 10.37 -14.41 0.69
N LEU A 207 9.80 -15.58 0.99
CA LEU A 207 10.39 -16.54 1.92
C LEU A 207 11.77 -17.02 1.44
N GLN A 208 11.90 -17.32 0.16
CA GLN A 208 13.14 -17.81 -0.43
C GLN A 208 14.21 -16.71 -0.46
N LYS A 209 13.81 -15.47 -0.79
CA LYS A 209 14.72 -14.31 -0.78
C LYS A 209 15.30 -14.05 0.62
N LEU A 210 14.46 -14.17 1.65
CA LEU A 210 14.87 -13.94 3.04
C LEU A 210 15.71 -15.10 3.61
N ASP A 211 15.48 -16.33 3.19
CA ASP A 211 16.29 -17.49 3.59
C ASP A 211 17.73 -17.37 3.07
N PHE A 212 17.89 -16.89 1.83
CA PHE A 212 19.22 -16.68 1.23
C PHE A 212 20.09 -15.66 1.97
N LEU A 213 19.48 -14.71 2.68
CA LEU A 213 20.21 -13.69 3.46
C LEU A 213 20.61 -14.15 4.87
N ARG A 214 20.10 -15.29 5.33
CA ARG A 214 20.42 -15.87 6.65
C ARG A 214 21.48 -16.96 6.58
N SER A 215 21.82 -17.41 5.35
CA SER A 215 22.87 -18.40 5.05
C SER A 215 24.22 -17.73 4.83
#